data_5038763979b67f7380faf72e6f2e521c
#
_entry.id   5038763979b67f7380faf72e6f2e521c
#
_cell.length_a   1.000
_cell.length_b   1.000
_cell.length_c   1.000
_cell.angle_alpha   90.00
_cell.angle_beta   90.00
_cell.angle_gamma   90.00
#
_symmetry.space_group_name_H-M   'P 1'
#
loop_
_entity.id
_entity.type
_entity.pdbx_description
1 polymer ?
#
loop_
_entity_poly.entity_id
_entity_poly.type
_entity_poly.pdbx_seq_one_letter_code
_entity_poly.pdbx_strand_id
1 'polypeptide(L)'
;MKLYLVRHGKAEDSVDASGERPLSQRGMADVEAQAKFLDNAGVRVTNIYHSGKLRARQTAEILSALVAPGVALQKIDNITPMDDTTYLAQQIQSWNTDTMVCGHNPFMERMAARLLAGNDEASAVMVKTGTVMCFEKFSDTWVMNWMVVPCLTRDIEY
;
A
#
# COMPACT_ATOMS: atom_id res chain seq x y z
N MET A 1 -6.80 -8.16 13.23
CA MET A 1 -5.67 -7.54 12.51
C MET A 1 -6.16 -7.02 11.17
N LYS A 2 -5.77 -5.80 10.83
CA LYS A 2 -6.01 -5.20 9.51
C LYS A 2 -4.72 -5.17 8.70
N LEU A 3 -4.83 -5.47 7.42
CA LEU A 3 -3.76 -5.38 6.44
C LEU A 3 -4.11 -4.26 5.45
N TYR A 4 -3.21 -3.31 5.31
CA TYR A 4 -3.34 -2.22 4.35
C TYR A 4 -2.37 -2.46 3.20
N LEU A 5 -2.89 -2.69 2.00
CA LEU A 5 -2.09 -2.79 0.78
C LEU A 5 -2.17 -1.46 0.03
N VAL A 6 -1.02 -0.90 -0.29
CA VAL A 6 -0.89 0.41 -0.92
C VAL A 6 -0.11 0.30 -2.21
N ARG A 7 -0.69 0.75 -3.32
CA ARG A 7 0.09 0.99 -4.53
C ARG A 7 0.78 2.36 -4.40
N HIS A 8 2.08 2.42 -4.69
CA HIS A 8 2.82 3.69 -4.66
C HIS A 8 2.09 4.82 -5.41
N GLY A 9 2.32 6.06 -5.01
CA GLY A 9 1.80 7.25 -5.68
C GLY A 9 2.34 7.37 -7.11
N LYS A 10 1.75 8.30 -7.89
CA LYS A 10 2.23 8.55 -9.25
C LYS A 10 3.71 8.90 -9.26
N ALA A 11 4.51 8.16 -10.02
CA ALA A 11 5.93 8.38 -10.17
C ALA A 11 6.24 9.19 -11.42
N GLU A 12 7.42 9.82 -11.45
CA GLU A 12 7.97 10.44 -12.65
C GLU A 12 8.19 9.37 -13.74
N ASP A 13 8.11 9.76 -15.00
CA ASP A 13 8.36 8.86 -16.12
C ASP A 13 9.86 8.62 -16.35
N SER A 14 10.71 9.58 -15.92
CA SER A 14 12.16 9.51 -16.01
C SER A 14 12.80 9.09 -14.69
N VAL A 15 14.01 8.53 -14.79
CA VAL A 15 14.84 8.20 -13.62
C VAL A 15 15.61 9.43 -13.12
N ASP A 16 15.89 9.46 -11.83
CA ASP A 16 16.76 10.45 -11.20
C ASP A 16 18.26 10.07 -11.32
N ALA A 17 19.13 10.81 -10.64
CA ALA A 17 20.57 10.55 -10.63
C ALA A 17 20.94 9.17 -10.04
N SER A 18 20.09 8.58 -9.21
CA SER A 18 20.24 7.22 -8.65
C SER A 18 19.80 6.10 -9.60
N GLY A 19 19.19 6.45 -10.73
CA GLY A 19 18.62 5.48 -11.67
C GLY A 19 17.23 4.99 -11.27
N GLU A 20 16.58 5.64 -10.31
CA GLU A 20 15.23 5.31 -9.84
C GLU A 20 14.21 6.39 -10.22
N ARG A 21 12.94 5.99 -10.29
CA ARG A 21 11.82 6.88 -10.55
C ARG A 21 11.24 7.38 -9.22
N PRO A 22 11.40 8.66 -8.86
CA PRO A 22 10.77 9.22 -7.67
C PRO A 22 9.27 9.44 -7.88
N LEU A 23 8.54 9.73 -6.81
CA LEU A 23 7.19 10.26 -6.92
C LEU A 23 7.22 11.60 -7.68
N SER A 24 6.21 11.80 -8.55
CA SER A 24 5.96 13.11 -9.14
C SER A 24 5.39 14.06 -8.08
N GLN A 25 5.40 15.37 -8.37
CA GLN A 25 4.75 16.36 -7.51
C GLN A 25 3.28 16.00 -7.27
N ARG A 26 2.56 15.56 -8.32
CA ARG A 26 1.19 15.08 -8.21
C ARG A 26 1.09 13.85 -7.31
N GLY A 27 2.00 12.89 -7.48
CA GLY A 27 2.03 11.68 -6.65
C GLY A 27 2.24 11.97 -5.18
N MET A 28 3.12 12.90 -4.85
CA MET A 28 3.33 13.35 -3.47
C MET A 28 2.06 13.97 -2.88
N ALA A 29 1.44 14.91 -3.60
CA ALA A 29 0.19 15.54 -3.16
C ALA A 29 -0.96 14.53 -2.97
N ASP A 30 -1.10 13.58 -3.87
CA ASP A 30 -2.11 12.52 -3.77
C ASP A 30 -1.89 11.64 -2.53
N VAL A 31 -0.65 11.27 -2.24
CA VAL A 31 -0.32 10.44 -1.06
C VAL A 31 -0.46 11.24 0.24
N GLU A 32 -0.12 12.52 0.24
CA GLU A 32 -0.36 13.41 1.39
C GLU A 32 -1.86 13.54 1.71
N ALA A 33 -2.72 13.68 0.69
CA ALA A 33 -4.17 13.69 0.86
C ALA A 33 -4.68 12.36 1.44
N GLN A 34 -4.17 11.22 0.94
CA GLN A 34 -4.48 9.90 1.51
C GLN A 34 -4.03 9.80 2.97
N ALA A 35 -2.84 10.26 3.31
CA ALA A 35 -2.34 10.24 4.69
C ALA A 35 -3.24 11.01 5.65
N LYS A 36 -3.66 12.22 5.27
CA LYS A 36 -4.60 13.03 6.06
C LYS A 36 -5.96 12.36 6.20
N PHE A 37 -6.48 11.80 5.11
CA PHE A 37 -7.75 11.07 5.14
C PHE A 37 -7.71 9.89 6.11
N LEU A 38 -6.65 9.08 6.04
CA LEU A 38 -6.47 7.92 6.92
C LEU A 38 -6.28 8.34 8.39
N ASP A 39 -5.54 9.42 8.64
CA ASP A 39 -5.34 9.96 9.97
C ASP A 39 -6.67 10.42 10.60
N ASN A 40 -7.49 11.16 9.84
CA ASN A 40 -8.81 11.59 10.28
C ASN A 40 -9.79 10.42 10.49
N ALA A 41 -9.62 9.33 9.73
CA ALA A 41 -10.37 8.09 9.93
C ALA A 41 -9.85 7.26 11.11
N GLY A 42 -8.82 7.72 11.81
CA GLY A 42 -8.24 7.03 12.97
C GLY A 42 -7.40 5.80 12.61
N VAL A 43 -6.95 5.67 11.36
CA VAL A 43 -6.09 4.56 10.95
C VAL A 43 -4.74 4.68 11.63
N ARG A 44 -4.32 3.59 12.30
CA ARG A 44 -2.99 3.45 12.91
C ARG A 44 -2.44 2.08 12.60
N VAL A 45 -1.15 2.02 12.28
CA VAL A 45 -0.45 0.75 12.05
C VAL A 45 0.80 0.68 12.91
N THR A 46 1.18 -0.53 13.29
CA THR A 46 2.37 -0.81 14.11
C THR A 46 3.56 -1.28 13.28
N ASN A 47 3.31 -1.67 12.03
CA ASN A 47 4.35 -2.03 11.07
C ASN A 47 4.04 -1.40 9.71
N ILE A 48 5.08 -0.90 9.05
CA ILE A 48 4.97 -0.39 7.69
C ILE A 48 6.16 -0.88 6.86
N TYR A 49 5.84 -1.51 5.75
CA TYR A 49 6.80 -2.11 4.83
C TYR A 49 6.74 -1.46 3.46
N HIS A 50 7.86 -1.49 2.74
CA HIS A 50 7.96 -1.09 1.34
C HIS A 50 8.88 -2.03 0.55
N SER A 51 8.78 -2.02 -0.77
CA SER A 51 9.54 -2.90 -1.66
C SER A 51 11.05 -2.58 -1.78
N GLY A 52 11.48 -1.43 -1.27
CA GLY A 52 12.82 -0.91 -1.48
C GLY A 52 12.94 0.04 -2.68
N LYS A 53 12.03 -0.02 -3.68
CA LYS A 53 12.05 0.96 -4.78
C LYS A 53 11.67 2.35 -4.28
N LEU A 54 12.35 3.38 -4.79
CA LEU A 54 12.24 4.76 -4.30
C LEU A 54 10.78 5.24 -4.19
N ARG A 55 9.96 5.07 -5.23
CA ARG A 55 8.56 5.50 -5.25
C ARG A 55 7.70 4.82 -4.17
N ALA A 56 7.96 3.55 -3.86
CA ALA A 56 7.27 2.83 -2.80
C ALA A 56 7.74 3.28 -1.42
N ARG A 57 9.03 3.51 -1.25
CA ARG A 57 9.60 4.05 -0.01
C ARG A 57 9.07 5.46 0.28
N GLN A 58 9.08 6.37 -0.70
CA GLN A 58 8.54 7.71 -0.54
C GLN A 58 7.04 7.69 -0.18
N THR A 59 6.27 6.80 -0.80
CA THR A 59 4.86 6.60 -0.44
C THR A 59 4.73 6.18 1.02
N ALA A 60 5.51 5.20 1.46
CA ALA A 60 5.51 4.74 2.84
C ALA A 60 5.96 5.84 3.82
N GLU A 61 6.97 6.65 3.47
CA GLU A 61 7.44 7.79 4.28
C GLU A 61 6.32 8.81 4.52
N ILE A 62 5.61 9.20 3.47
CA ILE A 62 4.51 10.18 3.58
C ILE A 62 3.37 9.62 4.43
N LEU A 63 2.95 8.40 4.19
CA LEU A 63 1.87 7.77 4.97
C LEU A 63 2.26 7.60 6.43
N SER A 64 3.47 7.10 6.70
CA SER A 64 3.92 6.79 8.06
C SER A 64 3.95 8.00 8.98
N ALA A 65 4.20 9.18 8.45
CA ALA A 65 4.22 10.42 9.24
C ALA A 65 2.93 10.64 10.03
N LEU A 66 1.79 10.19 9.51
CA LEU A 66 0.48 10.37 10.14
C LEU A 66 -0.10 9.06 10.68
N VAL A 67 0.02 7.94 9.95
CA VAL A 67 -0.62 6.67 10.35
C VAL A 67 0.28 5.75 11.20
N ALA A 68 1.58 6.03 11.25
CA ALA A 68 2.56 5.24 11.99
C ALA A 68 3.65 6.11 12.63
N PRO A 69 3.30 7.20 13.36
CA PRO A 69 4.29 8.11 13.92
C PRO A 69 5.25 7.36 14.87
N GLY A 70 6.55 7.54 14.65
CA GLY A 70 7.60 6.89 15.44
C GLY A 70 7.89 5.42 15.07
N VAL A 71 7.17 4.85 14.11
CA VAL A 71 7.43 3.50 13.61
C VAL A 71 8.49 3.54 12.51
N ALA A 72 9.53 2.72 12.64
CA ALA A 72 10.57 2.62 11.63
C ALA A 72 10.03 1.94 10.36
N LEU A 73 10.34 2.53 9.20
CA LEU A 73 10.06 1.91 7.91
C LEU A 73 10.95 0.68 7.70
N GLN A 74 10.38 -0.37 7.16
CA GLN A 74 11.09 -1.61 6.90
C GLN A 74 10.96 -2.02 5.43
N LYS A 75 12.09 -2.43 4.84
CA LYS A 75 12.08 -3.08 3.54
C LYS A 75 11.59 -4.52 3.69
N ILE A 76 10.71 -4.96 2.79
CA ILE A 76 10.32 -6.36 2.64
C ILE A 76 10.64 -6.82 1.22
N ASP A 77 11.18 -8.02 1.10
CA ASP A 77 11.51 -8.63 -0.19
C ASP A 77 10.29 -9.32 -0.82
N ASN A 78 10.40 -9.67 -2.09
CA ASN A 78 9.40 -10.41 -2.86
C ASN A 78 8.03 -9.70 -3.02
N ILE A 79 8.05 -8.36 -3.10
CA ILE A 79 6.87 -7.56 -3.40
C ILE A 79 7.10 -6.54 -4.54
N THR A 80 8.09 -6.79 -5.39
CA THR A 80 8.28 -6.00 -6.61
C THR A 80 7.20 -6.32 -7.65
N PRO A 81 7.04 -5.56 -8.73
CA PRO A 81 5.85 -5.68 -9.60
C PRO A 81 5.51 -7.08 -10.09
N MET A 82 6.52 -7.89 -10.42
CA MET A 82 6.33 -9.22 -11.03
C MET A 82 6.61 -10.39 -10.08
N ASP A 83 6.83 -10.13 -8.80
CA ASP A 83 7.10 -11.18 -7.82
C ASP A 83 5.89 -12.08 -7.58
N ASP A 84 6.14 -13.27 -7.07
CA ASP A 84 5.11 -14.24 -6.71
C ASP A 84 4.41 -13.81 -5.41
N THR A 85 3.11 -13.67 -5.47
CA THR A 85 2.27 -13.25 -4.34
C THR A 85 2.21 -14.27 -3.20
N THR A 86 2.62 -15.52 -3.43
CA THR A 86 2.61 -16.57 -2.40
C THR A 86 3.54 -16.26 -1.24
N TYR A 87 4.66 -15.59 -1.48
CA TYR A 87 5.60 -15.23 -0.41
C TYR A 87 4.98 -14.27 0.61
N LEU A 88 4.35 -13.19 0.15
CA LEU A 88 3.65 -12.28 1.05
C LEU A 88 2.45 -12.95 1.69
N ALA A 89 1.70 -13.75 0.95
CA ALA A 89 0.54 -14.49 1.46
C ALA A 89 0.93 -15.43 2.61
N GLN A 90 2.09 -16.06 2.55
CA GLN A 90 2.61 -16.89 3.64
C GLN A 90 3.05 -16.05 4.85
N GLN A 91 3.74 -14.94 4.61
CA GLN A 91 4.22 -14.08 5.70
C GLN A 91 3.08 -13.48 6.52
N ILE A 92 2.03 -12.97 5.87
CA ILE A 92 0.91 -12.35 6.57
C ILE A 92 0.12 -13.32 7.45
N GLN A 93 0.25 -14.63 7.26
CA GLN A 93 -0.41 -15.60 8.12
C GLN A 93 0.08 -15.55 9.56
N SER A 94 1.33 -15.20 9.78
CA SER A 94 1.95 -15.06 11.10
C SER A 94 1.78 -13.68 11.72
N TRP A 95 1.31 -12.70 10.94
CA TRP A 95 1.14 -11.34 11.44
C TRP A 95 -0.12 -11.23 12.28
N ASN A 96 -0.02 -10.49 13.37
CA ASN A 96 -1.11 -10.34 14.35
C ASN A 96 -1.40 -8.88 14.73
N THR A 97 -0.70 -7.94 14.14
CA THR A 97 -0.89 -6.51 14.37
C THR A 97 -1.18 -5.78 13.06
N ASP A 98 -1.83 -4.64 13.15
CA ASP A 98 -2.20 -3.83 11.98
C ASP A 98 -0.95 -3.39 11.24
N THR A 99 -0.88 -3.75 9.95
CA THR A 99 0.32 -3.62 9.12
C THR A 99 -0.02 -3.02 7.76
N MET A 100 0.85 -2.14 7.29
CA MET A 100 0.77 -1.53 5.96
C MET A 100 1.92 -2.00 5.07
N VAL A 101 1.62 -2.26 3.80
CA VAL A 101 2.61 -2.68 2.79
C VAL A 101 2.47 -1.80 1.55
N CYS A 102 3.53 -1.06 1.22
CA CYS A 102 3.60 -0.18 0.05
C CYS A 102 4.37 -0.85 -1.08
N GLY A 103 3.72 -1.07 -2.20
CA GLY A 103 4.30 -1.76 -3.36
C GLY A 103 3.74 -1.27 -4.69
N HIS A 104 3.57 -2.18 -5.62
CA HIS A 104 3.44 -1.92 -7.05
C HIS A 104 2.31 -2.74 -7.68
N ASN A 105 1.79 -2.28 -8.82
CA ASN A 105 1.07 -3.14 -9.75
C ASN A 105 2.05 -3.83 -10.72
N PRO A 106 1.70 -5.01 -11.26
CA PRO A 106 0.46 -5.75 -11.00
C PRO A 106 0.42 -6.51 -9.66
N PHE A 107 1.48 -6.49 -8.87
CA PHE A 107 1.57 -7.24 -7.61
C PHE A 107 0.39 -6.94 -6.67
N MET A 108 0.04 -5.66 -6.45
CA MET A 108 -1.04 -5.30 -5.51
C MET A 108 -2.42 -5.80 -5.98
N GLU A 109 -2.72 -5.74 -7.28
CA GLU A 109 -3.95 -6.31 -7.83
C GLU A 109 -4.00 -7.84 -7.68
N ARG A 110 -2.89 -8.51 -7.98
CA ARG A 110 -2.75 -9.97 -7.85
C ARG A 110 -2.83 -10.40 -6.38
N MET A 111 -2.22 -9.67 -5.48
CA MET A 111 -2.29 -9.97 -4.04
C MET A 111 -3.71 -9.78 -3.50
N ALA A 112 -4.40 -8.71 -3.90
CA ALA A 112 -5.80 -8.49 -3.56
C ALA A 112 -6.69 -9.62 -4.09
N ALA A 113 -6.50 -10.05 -5.34
CA ALA A 113 -7.22 -11.18 -5.92
C ALA A 113 -6.98 -12.48 -5.13
N ARG A 114 -5.74 -12.74 -4.74
CA ARG A 114 -5.39 -13.90 -3.90
C ARG A 114 -6.13 -13.87 -2.56
N LEU A 115 -6.18 -12.73 -1.90
CA LEU A 115 -6.88 -12.59 -0.62
C LEU A 115 -8.40 -12.77 -0.75
N LEU A 116 -9.00 -12.23 -1.82
CA LEU A 116 -10.46 -12.21 -2.01
C LEU A 116 -11.00 -13.46 -2.72
N ALA A 117 -10.25 -14.00 -3.67
CA ALA A 117 -10.70 -15.10 -4.53
C ALA A 117 -9.87 -16.39 -4.39
N GLY A 118 -8.84 -16.39 -3.56
CA GLY A 118 -7.99 -17.57 -3.34
C GLY A 118 -6.92 -17.82 -4.40
N ASN A 119 -6.90 -17.02 -5.48
CA ASN A 119 -5.88 -17.10 -6.52
C ASN A 119 -5.56 -15.70 -7.05
N ASP A 120 -4.38 -15.51 -7.60
CA ASP A 120 -3.90 -14.19 -8.05
C ASP A 120 -4.13 -13.91 -9.55
N GLU A 121 -4.86 -14.78 -10.23
CA GLU A 121 -5.25 -14.61 -11.64
C GLU A 121 -6.63 -13.96 -11.80
N ALA A 122 -7.44 -13.95 -10.72
CA ALA A 122 -8.75 -13.34 -10.74
C ALA A 122 -8.65 -11.82 -10.89
N SER A 123 -9.52 -11.24 -11.71
CA SER A 123 -9.67 -9.78 -11.82
C SER A 123 -10.66 -9.30 -10.76
N ALA A 124 -10.17 -9.06 -9.54
CA ALA A 124 -11.02 -8.73 -8.40
C ALA A 124 -11.15 -7.21 -8.18
N VAL A 125 -10.08 -6.46 -8.37
CA VAL A 125 -10.03 -5.00 -8.14
C VAL A 125 -9.11 -4.32 -9.15
N MET A 126 -9.40 -3.06 -9.44
CA MET A 126 -8.50 -2.16 -10.18
C MET A 126 -7.83 -1.22 -9.18
N VAL A 127 -6.51 -1.24 -9.10
CA VAL A 127 -5.73 -0.47 -8.13
C VAL A 127 -4.97 0.66 -8.83
N LYS A 128 -5.47 1.88 -8.72
CA LYS A 128 -4.80 3.09 -9.24
C LYS A 128 -3.62 3.48 -8.34
N THR A 129 -2.69 4.30 -8.87
CA THR A 129 -1.57 4.84 -8.08
C THR A 129 -2.08 5.57 -6.84
N GLY A 130 -1.43 5.37 -5.69
CA GLY A 130 -1.81 5.97 -4.42
C GLY A 130 -3.04 5.35 -3.75
N THR A 131 -3.64 4.32 -4.33
CA THR A 131 -4.77 3.59 -3.73
C THR A 131 -4.35 2.87 -2.46
N VAL A 132 -5.18 2.96 -1.44
CA VAL A 132 -5.08 2.20 -0.18
C VAL A 132 -6.25 1.23 -0.09
N MET A 133 -5.95 -0.03 0.11
CA MET A 133 -6.91 -1.11 0.34
C MET A 133 -6.80 -1.61 1.77
N CYS A 134 -7.90 -1.71 2.48
CA CYS A 134 -7.97 -2.27 3.83
C CYS A 134 -8.60 -3.64 3.81
N PHE A 135 -7.85 -4.64 4.24
CA PHE A 135 -8.33 -6.01 4.44
C PHE A 135 -8.37 -6.34 5.92
N GLU A 136 -9.32 -7.16 6.30
CA GLU A 136 -9.44 -7.68 7.66
C GLU A 136 -9.52 -9.19 7.63
N LYS A 137 -8.80 -9.84 8.55
CA LYS A 137 -8.85 -11.30 8.69
C LYS A 137 -10.07 -11.68 9.52
N PHE A 138 -10.93 -12.48 8.94
CA PHE A 138 -12.14 -12.99 9.59
C PHE A 138 -12.05 -14.52 9.64
N SER A 139 -11.76 -15.08 10.81
CA SER A 139 -11.38 -16.49 10.94
C SER A 139 -10.16 -16.79 10.05
N ASP A 140 -10.27 -17.68 9.10
CA ASP A 140 -9.20 -18.01 8.13
C ASP A 140 -9.37 -17.33 6.77
N THR A 141 -10.31 -16.38 6.65
CA THR A 141 -10.65 -15.70 5.40
C THR A 141 -10.29 -14.21 5.49
N TRP A 142 -9.83 -13.65 4.39
CA TRP A 142 -9.64 -12.21 4.26
C TRP A 142 -10.86 -11.58 3.58
N VAL A 143 -11.30 -10.47 4.12
CA VAL A 143 -12.37 -9.64 3.53
C VAL A 143 -11.85 -8.23 3.30
N MET A 144 -12.30 -7.58 2.24
CA MET A 144 -12.02 -6.17 2.03
C MET A 144 -13.03 -5.33 2.80
N ASN A 145 -12.56 -4.49 3.71
CA ASN A 145 -13.40 -3.52 4.41
C ASN A 145 -13.69 -2.31 3.54
N TRP A 146 -12.65 -1.79 2.89
CA TRP A 146 -12.76 -0.61 2.03
C TRP A 146 -11.53 -0.47 1.13
N MET A 147 -11.70 0.33 0.10
CA MET A 147 -10.64 0.80 -0.78
C MET A 147 -10.87 2.28 -1.06
N VAL A 148 -9.81 3.08 -0.95
CA VAL A 148 -9.87 4.51 -1.22
C VAL A 148 -8.80 4.92 -2.23
N VAL A 149 -9.22 5.71 -3.22
CA VAL A 149 -8.38 6.21 -4.31
C VAL A 149 -8.15 7.71 -4.15
N PRO A 150 -6.99 8.27 -4.58
CA PRO A 150 -6.67 9.68 -4.36
C PRO A 150 -7.69 10.67 -4.94
N CYS A 151 -8.36 10.34 -6.03
CA CYS A 151 -9.38 11.24 -6.59
C CYS A 151 -10.59 11.48 -5.67
N LEU A 152 -10.76 10.66 -4.63
CA LEU A 152 -11.81 10.84 -3.63
C LEU A 152 -11.35 11.66 -2.43
N THR A 153 -10.05 11.83 -2.23
CA THR A 153 -9.50 12.42 -0.99
C THR A 153 -8.77 13.75 -1.20
N ARG A 154 -8.33 14.03 -2.43
CA ARG A 154 -7.43 15.17 -2.70
C ARG A 154 -8.00 16.55 -2.43
N ASP A 155 -9.31 16.70 -2.49
CA ASP A 155 -10.01 17.97 -2.35
C ASP A 155 -10.84 18.03 -1.05
N ILE A 156 -10.57 17.13 -0.10
CA ILE A 156 -11.24 17.16 1.21
C ILE A 156 -10.55 18.22 2.08
N GLU A 157 -11.36 19.17 2.57
CA GLU A 157 -10.98 20.10 3.64
C GLU A 157 -11.40 19.50 5.00
N TYR A 158 -10.49 19.56 5.96
CA TYR A 158 -10.73 19.04 7.33
C TYR A 158 -10.82 20.18 8.34
#